data_ee0c44fbb894be51e2b5b973d04680b2
#
_entry.id   ee0c44fbb894be51e2b5b973d04680b2
#
_cell.length_a   1.000
_cell.length_b   1.000
_cell.length_c   1.000
_cell.angle_alpha   90.00
_cell.angle_beta   90.00
_cell.angle_gamma   90.00
#
_symmetry.space_group_name_H-M   'P 1'
#
loop_
_entity.id
_entity.type
_entity.pdbx_description
1 polymer ?
#
loop_
_entity_poly.entity_id
_entity_poly.type
_entity_poly.pdbx_seq_one_letter_code
_entity_poly.pdbx_strand_id
1 'polypeptide(L)'
;MKCPNLDSHECHRAAKKVSAILSWENTKKANIEAQLRKIEEQLEKKKAEYAEKMKNKAALIHKEAEEKRAMVEAKRGEEILKAEETSAKYRATGNSPKKAMGCFGA
;
A
#
# COMPACT_ATOMS: atom_id res chain seq x y z
N MET A 1 -28.65 46.97 6.15
CA MET A 1 -29.86 47.06 7.02
C MET A 1 -30.34 48.48 7.02
N LYS A 2 -31.49 48.71 6.42
CA LYS A 2 -32.11 50.03 6.44
C LYS A 2 -32.85 50.23 7.74
N CYS A 3 -32.69 51.35 8.40
CA CYS A 3 -33.34 51.71 9.65
C CYS A 3 -34.54 52.60 9.37
N PRO A 4 -35.76 52.08 9.09
CA PRO A 4 -36.92 52.92 8.85
C PRO A 4 -37.53 53.38 10.17
N ASN A 5 -37.62 54.65 10.38
CA ASN A 5 -38.43 55.29 11.43
C ASN A 5 -38.10 54.96 12.89
N LEU A 6 -36.99 54.37 13.18
CA LEU A 6 -36.57 54.14 14.56
C LEU A 6 -35.40 55.09 14.89
N ASP A 7 -35.22 55.33 16.17
CA ASP A 7 -34.10 56.08 16.68
C ASP A 7 -32.81 55.52 16.07
N SER A 8 -32.06 56.37 15.35
CA SER A 8 -30.82 55.96 14.66
C SER A 8 -29.84 55.30 15.60
N HIS A 9 -29.91 55.60 16.88
CA HIS A 9 -29.04 55.04 17.90
C HIS A 9 -29.31 53.57 18.18
N GLU A 10 -30.58 53.17 18.28
CA GLU A 10 -30.98 51.77 18.43
C GLU A 10 -30.68 50.95 17.19
N CYS A 11 -30.90 51.54 16.02
CA CYS A 11 -30.58 50.88 14.75
C CYS A 11 -29.08 50.62 14.61
N HIS A 12 -28.23 51.57 14.94
CA HIS A 12 -26.79 51.38 14.97
C HIS A 12 -26.34 50.35 15.97
N ARG A 13 -26.98 50.29 17.13
CA ARG A 13 -26.70 49.29 18.14
C ARG A 13 -27.06 47.87 17.67
N ALA A 14 -28.21 47.70 17.03
CA ALA A 14 -28.62 46.43 16.43
C ALA A 14 -27.71 46.03 15.29
N ALA A 15 -27.35 46.94 14.40
CA ALA A 15 -26.42 46.68 13.31
C ALA A 15 -25.02 46.25 13.81
N LYS A 16 -24.56 46.88 14.89
CA LYS A 16 -23.29 46.54 15.54
C LYS A 16 -23.30 45.13 16.12
N LYS A 17 -24.41 44.75 16.76
CA LYS A 17 -24.62 43.38 17.29
C LYS A 17 -24.66 42.35 16.20
N VAL A 18 -25.38 42.61 15.12
CA VAL A 18 -25.44 41.71 13.95
C VAL A 18 -24.06 41.55 13.31
N SER A 19 -23.33 42.64 13.17
CA SER A 19 -21.95 42.59 12.65
C SER A 19 -21.01 41.78 13.54
N ALA A 20 -21.14 41.89 14.86
CA ALA A 20 -20.37 41.12 15.83
C ALA A 20 -20.69 39.63 15.73
N ILE A 21 -21.95 39.27 15.54
CA ILE A 21 -22.37 37.88 15.37
C ILE A 21 -21.81 37.31 14.07
N LEU A 22 -21.85 38.07 12.98
CA LEU A 22 -21.32 37.67 11.69
C LEU A 22 -19.80 37.46 11.78
N SER A 23 -19.11 38.35 12.46
CA SER A 23 -17.66 38.21 12.70
C SER A 23 -17.34 36.97 13.53
N TRP A 24 -18.11 36.71 14.56
CA TRP A 24 -18.00 35.51 15.39
C TRP A 24 -18.21 34.23 14.56
N GLU A 25 -19.28 34.22 13.76
CA GLU A 25 -19.58 33.09 12.86
C GLU A 25 -18.42 32.82 11.87
N ASN A 26 -17.93 33.86 11.22
CA ASN A 26 -16.83 33.76 10.27
C ASN A 26 -15.55 33.24 10.93
N THR A 27 -15.26 33.70 12.15
CA THR A 27 -14.10 33.23 12.93
C THR A 27 -14.23 31.74 13.26
N LYS A 28 -15.41 31.32 13.69
CA LYS A 28 -15.66 29.91 14.01
C LYS A 28 -15.56 29.03 12.78
N LYS A 29 -16.13 29.45 11.67
CA LYS A 29 -16.01 28.73 10.40
C LYS A 29 -14.56 28.63 9.94
N ALA A 30 -13.81 29.72 10.00
CA ALA A 30 -12.40 29.73 9.62
C ALA A 30 -11.57 28.78 10.49
N ASN A 31 -11.83 28.71 11.79
CA ASN A 31 -11.16 27.79 12.69
C ASN A 31 -11.47 26.33 12.36
N ILE A 32 -12.73 26.02 12.06
CA ILE A 32 -13.16 24.66 11.67
C ILE A 32 -12.51 24.27 10.33
N GLU A 33 -12.49 25.17 9.37
CA GLU A 33 -11.87 24.93 8.07
C GLU A 33 -10.36 24.69 8.22
N ALA A 34 -9.69 25.45 9.09
CA ALA A 34 -8.26 25.26 9.36
C ALA A 34 -7.99 23.91 10.02
N GLN A 35 -8.83 23.49 10.95
CA GLN A 35 -8.73 22.17 11.60
C GLN A 35 -8.95 21.05 10.59
N LEU A 36 -9.97 21.20 9.74
CA LEU A 36 -10.26 20.23 8.68
C LEU A 36 -9.08 20.07 7.73
N ARG A 37 -8.51 21.17 7.29
CA ARG A 37 -7.33 21.16 6.41
C ARG A 37 -6.15 20.45 7.05
N LYS A 38 -5.92 20.71 8.33
CA LYS A 38 -4.85 20.08 9.10
C LYS A 38 -5.04 18.55 9.18
N ILE A 39 -6.28 18.11 9.42
CA ILE A 39 -6.62 16.69 9.47
C ILE A 39 -6.44 16.05 8.09
N GLU A 40 -6.87 16.72 7.04
CA GLU A 40 -6.70 16.25 5.65
C GLU A 40 -5.22 16.07 5.30
N GLU A 41 -4.37 17.03 5.67
CA GLU A 41 -2.93 16.95 5.47
C GLU A 41 -2.31 15.77 6.23
N GLN A 42 -2.72 15.55 7.47
CA GLN A 42 -2.25 14.42 8.28
C GLN A 42 -2.68 13.08 7.70
N LEU A 43 -3.92 13.00 7.21
CA LEU A 43 -4.43 11.78 6.57
C LEU A 43 -3.71 11.48 5.26
N GLU A 44 -3.46 12.50 4.45
CA GLU A 44 -2.69 12.37 3.21
C GLU A 44 -1.28 11.84 3.48
N LYS A 45 -0.63 12.39 4.49
CA LYS A 45 0.70 11.96 4.90
C LYS A 45 0.71 10.50 5.37
N LYS A 46 -0.24 10.12 6.21
CA LYS A 46 -0.38 8.74 6.68
C LYS A 46 -0.67 7.77 5.54
N LYS A 47 -1.52 8.19 4.62
CA LYS A 47 -1.85 7.41 3.42
C LYS A 47 -0.61 7.16 2.57
N ALA A 48 0.20 8.20 2.34
CA ALA A 48 1.44 8.10 1.58
C ALA A 48 2.44 7.16 2.27
N GLU A 49 2.64 7.30 3.57
CA GLU A 49 3.53 6.44 4.37
C GLU A 49 3.08 4.98 4.33
N TYR A 50 1.79 4.75 4.46
CA TYR A 50 1.23 3.40 4.41
C TYR A 50 1.38 2.77 3.02
N ALA A 51 1.12 3.53 1.97
CA ALA A 51 1.30 3.07 0.59
C ALA A 51 2.75 2.69 0.31
N GLU A 52 3.70 3.46 0.81
CA GLU A 52 5.13 3.16 0.68
C GLU A 52 5.52 1.88 1.43
N LYS A 53 5.03 1.71 2.65
CA LYS A 53 5.23 0.47 3.42
C LYS A 53 4.69 -0.74 2.68
N MET A 54 3.52 -0.63 2.07
CA MET A 54 2.92 -1.72 1.30
C MET A 54 3.73 -2.05 0.05
N LYS A 55 4.23 -1.06 -0.64
CA LYS A 55 5.13 -1.25 -1.79
C LYS A 55 6.41 -1.97 -1.38
N ASN A 56 7.00 -1.58 -0.26
CA ASN A 56 8.21 -2.21 0.26
C ASN A 56 7.95 -3.67 0.65
N LYS A 57 6.83 -3.97 1.28
CA LYS A 57 6.43 -5.34 1.60
C LYS A 57 6.24 -6.18 0.34
N ALA A 58 5.56 -5.62 -0.67
CA ALA A 58 5.37 -6.30 -1.94
C ALA A 58 6.72 -6.61 -2.63
N ALA A 59 7.65 -5.67 -2.59
CA ALA A 59 8.99 -5.86 -3.12
C ALA A 59 9.76 -6.96 -2.40
N LEU A 60 9.66 -7.04 -1.06
CA LEU A 60 10.28 -8.09 -0.27
C LEU A 60 9.67 -9.46 -0.57
N ILE A 61 8.36 -9.55 -0.70
CA ILE A 61 7.66 -10.79 -1.06
C ILE A 61 8.10 -11.25 -2.45
N HIS A 62 8.20 -10.33 -3.39
CA HIS A 62 8.68 -10.64 -4.75
C HIS A 62 10.11 -11.19 -4.72
N LYS A 63 10.99 -10.55 -3.96
CA LYS A 63 12.38 -10.98 -3.78
C LYS A 63 12.45 -12.39 -3.18
N GLU A 64 11.68 -12.66 -2.15
CA GLU A 64 11.61 -14.00 -1.55
C GLU A 64 11.09 -15.05 -2.54
N ALA A 65 10.07 -14.70 -3.32
CA ALA A 65 9.54 -15.59 -4.35
C ALA A 65 10.59 -15.90 -5.42
N GLU A 66 11.35 -14.91 -5.86
CA GLU A 66 12.43 -15.08 -6.81
C GLU A 66 13.54 -15.97 -6.25
N GLU A 67 13.93 -15.77 -4.99
CA GLU A 67 14.94 -16.59 -4.32
C GLU A 67 14.48 -18.05 -4.20
N LYS A 68 13.23 -18.28 -3.81
CA LYS A 68 12.65 -19.62 -3.70
C LYS A 68 12.58 -20.30 -5.06
N ARG A 69 12.20 -19.57 -6.09
CA ARG A 69 12.14 -20.07 -7.46
C ARG A 69 13.53 -20.46 -7.96
N ALA A 70 14.53 -19.60 -7.73
CA ALA A 70 15.90 -19.88 -8.09
C ALA A 70 16.45 -21.14 -7.38
N MET A 71 16.13 -21.32 -6.09
CA MET A 71 16.53 -22.52 -5.35
C MET A 71 15.91 -23.80 -5.93
N VAL A 72 14.63 -23.75 -6.27
CA VAL A 72 13.93 -24.90 -6.87
C VAL A 72 14.50 -25.21 -8.25
N GLU A 73 14.78 -24.22 -9.07
CA GLU A 73 15.38 -24.38 -10.37
C GLU A 73 16.80 -24.97 -10.29
N ALA A 74 17.60 -24.48 -9.34
CA ALA A 74 18.95 -25.01 -9.10
C ALA A 74 18.89 -26.49 -8.67
N LYS A 75 17.99 -26.82 -7.77
CA LYS A 75 17.79 -28.20 -7.29
C LYS A 75 17.34 -29.11 -8.43
N ARG A 76 16.42 -28.64 -9.25
CA ARG A 76 15.97 -29.36 -10.45
C ARG A 76 17.13 -29.61 -11.42
N GLY A 77 17.97 -28.59 -11.63
CA GLY A 77 19.18 -28.72 -12.47
C GLY A 77 20.12 -29.79 -11.95
N GLU A 78 20.36 -29.83 -10.63
CA GLU A 78 21.19 -30.85 -10.00
C GLU A 78 20.60 -32.26 -10.16
N GLU A 79 19.31 -32.39 -9.98
CA GLU A 79 18.63 -33.68 -10.15
C GLU A 79 18.69 -34.19 -11.59
N ILE A 80 18.54 -33.31 -12.57
CA ILE A 80 18.66 -33.63 -14.00
C ILE A 80 20.09 -34.07 -14.31
N LEU A 81 21.09 -33.35 -13.81
CA LEU A 81 22.51 -33.71 -13.99
C LEU A 81 22.83 -35.07 -13.41
N LYS A 82 22.35 -35.37 -12.21
CA LYS A 82 22.53 -36.68 -11.58
C LYS A 82 21.87 -37.78 -12.40
N ALA A 83 20.67 -37.55 -12.91
CA ALA A 83 19.99 -38.51 -13.79
C ALA A 83 20.76 -38.75 -15.07
N GLU A 84 21.30 -37.71 -15.69
CA GLU A 84 22.12 -37.84 -16.90
C GLU A 84 23.42 -38.59 -16.63
N GLU A 85 24.11 -38.30 -15.54
CA GLU A 85 25.35 -39.03 -15.12
C GLU A 85 25.07 -40.49 -14.86
N THR A 86 23.98 -40.79 -14.19
CA THR A 86 23.53 -42.16 -13.89
C THR A 86 23.23 -42.90 -15.20
N SER A 87 22.50 -42.26 -16.10
CA SER A 87 22.19 -42.83 -17.44
C SER A 87 23.44 -43.09 -18.24
N ALA A 88 24.39 -42.16 -18.24
CA ALA A 88 25.66 -42.32 -18.92
C ALA A 88 26.48 -43.48 -18.35
N LYS A 89 26.52 -43.63 -17.02
CA LYS A 89 27.18 -44.71 -16.30
C LYS A 89 26.59 -46.07 -16.69
N TYR A 90 25.29 -46.18 -16.71
CA TYR A 90 24.59 -47.42 -17.08
C TYR A 90 24.78 -47.77 -18.56
N ARG A 91 24.81 -46.82 -19.44
CA ARG A 91 25.11 -47.04 -20.86
C ARG A 91 26.55 -47.52 -21.06
N ALA A 92 27.50 -46.97 -20.31
CA ALA A 92 28.91 -47.40 -20.38
C ALA A 92 29.12 -48.82 -19.87
N THR A 93 28.37 -49.27 -18.84
CA THR A 93 28.48 -50.61 -18.24
C THR A 93 27.54 -51.63 -18.88
N GLY A 94 26.63 -51.21 -19.75
CA GLY A 94 25.65 -52.09 -20.40
C GLY A 94 24.54 -52.57 -19.50
N ASN A 95 24.41 -52.05 -18.27
CA ASN A 95 23.41 -52.46 -17.29
C ASN A 95 22.28 -51.45 -17.21
N SER A 96 21.03 -51.89 -17.30
CA SER A 96 19.87 -51.07 -17.01
C SER A 96 19.61 -50.94 -15.53
N PRO A 97 19.37 -49.74 -14.99
CA PRO A 97 19.05 -49.62 -13.55
C PRO A 97 17.65 -50.14 -13.26
N LYS A 98 17.52 -51.06 -12.31
CA LYS A 98 16.23 -51.63 -11.87
C LYS A 98 15.28 -50.56 -11.35
N LYS A 99 15.81 -49.51 -10.69
CA LYS A 99 15.01 -48.38 -10.19
C LYS A 99 14.44 -47.48 -11.29
N ALA A 100 15.18 -47.28 -12.40
CA ALA A 100 14.68 -46.50 -13.54
C ALA A 100 13.53 -47.24 -14.25
N MET A 101 13.59 -48.56 -14.34
CA MET A 101 12.51 -49.37 -14.90
C MET A 101 11.26 -49.29 -14.04
N GLY A 102 11.39 -49.20 -12.70
CA GLY A 102 10.28 -49.05 -11.77
C GLY A 102 9.54 -47.73 -11.92
N CYS A 103 10.23 -46.65 -12.35
CA CYS A 103 9.63 -45.34 -12.62
C CYS A 103 8.89 -45.30 -13.96
N PHE A 104 9.33 -46.05 -14.95
CA PHE A 104 8.77 -46.07 -16.29
C PHE A 104 7.88 -47.28 -16.58
N GLY A 105 7.88 -48.22 -15.68
CA GLY A 105 7.23 -49.52 -15.86
C GLY A 105 5.88 -49.67 -15.15
N ALA A 106 5.16 -48.56 -15.02
CA ALA A 106 3.84 -48.63 -14.39
C ALA A 106 2.80 -49.30 -15.29
#